data_78532e86d3c9cbfc01da72c98c4a2d7b
#
_entry.id   78532e86d3c9cbfc01da72c98c4a2d7b
#
_cell.length_a   1.000
_cell.length_b   1.000
_cell.length_c   1.000
_cell.angle_alpha   90.00
_cell.angle_beta   90.00
_cell.angle_gamma   90.00
#
_symmetry.space_group_name_H-M   'P 1'
#
loop_
_entity.id
_entity.type
_entity.pdbx_description
1 polymer ?
#
loop_
_entity_poly.entity_id
_entity_poly.type
_entity_poly.pdbx_seq_one_letter_code
_entity_poly.pdbx_strand_id
1 'polypeptide(L)'
;VQLSGRGLTATLGVLAGALLGSPPAAAQSEGAAANAYDRTASEPGTMVADTAVLIYQEDDDRVRAVEAASTITWNAPGGAVVSGRLTYDALTGATPNGGIRSRYAQSFYPPSKTAIGGGLGTNPDTQTGASGRYTVPPGQLPVDKGFKDHREAYDLGVTLPLADGFKLSVGGAASFETDFTSWSTRASLAKDLWNKNTTLSVGFNFEHDTVRPFTGIPRAQSFMGDQIAGRSRVKRVASLVAGITQILSPDWLVQLNYSYGISRGYHTDPYKLFTLVDGDTGDPFYTIYEERPGVRRRSSIYGATKFALGSSVTDASVRWYHDSWGITALTWSFSEHLPVGRAAYLEPGLRYYHQTAARFFAPYLRVDEPTPRYLSADSRLSRFRAWTVSLKAGAQLTPRLEIYGLVERYVQRGLRFDRSAPGVLARTDLFAGTRSTSVISGLRYTWH
;
A
#
# COMPACT_ATOMS: atom_id res chain seq x y z
N VAL A 1 16.96 -27.67 9.98
CA VAL A 1 17.06 -26.72 8.85
C VAL A 1 17.94 -25.57 9.32
N GLN A 2 19.20 -25.51 8.90
CA GLN A 2 20.09 -24.38 9.23
C GLN A 2 19.67 -23.13 8.44
N LEU A 3 19.39 -22.03 9.14
CA LEU A 3 19.20 -20.71 8.53
C LEU A 3 20.56 -20.23 8.03
N SER A 4 20.90 -20.45 6.75
CA SER A 4 22.17 -19.99 6.20
C SER A 4 22.15 -18.46 6.02
N GLY A 5 23.19 -17.77 6.53
CA GLY A 5 23.32 -16.32 6.49
C GLY A 5 23.35 -15.69 5.08
N ARG A 6 23.36 -16.50 4.02
CA ARG A 6 23.38 -16.03 2.62
C ARG A 6 22.00 -15.67 2.07
N GLY A 7 20.90 -16.30 2.56
CA GLY A 7 19.54 -15.95 2.16
C GLY A 7 19.02 -14.64 2.78
N LEU A 8 19.64 -14.19 3.86
CA LEU A 8 19.24 -12.97 4.60
C LEU A 8 19.47 -11.67 3.85
N THR A 9 20.46 -11.61 2.98
CA THR A 9 20.90 -10.37 2.33
C THR A 9 19.96 -9.92 1.21
N ALA A 10 19.36 -10.85 0.47
CA ALA A 10 18.35 -10.55 -0.54
C ALA A 10 17.05 -10.05 0.13
N THR A 11 16.68 -10.63 1.26
CA THR A 11 15.50 -10.25 2.05
C THR A 11 15.62 -8.85 2.67
N LEU A 12 16.82 -8.42 3.09
CA LEU A 12 17.04 -7.09 3.67
C LEU A 12 16.92 -5.95 2.65
N GLY A 13 17.32 -6.15 1.40
CA GLY A 13 17.17 -5.17 0.32
C GLY A 13 15.70 -4.95 -0.07
N VAL A 14 14.91 -6.00 -0.12
CA VAL A 14 13.48 -5.96 -0.47
C VAL A 14 12.65 -5.39 0.69
N LEU A 15 12.95 -5.78 1.95
CA LEU A 15 12.26 -5.23 3.13
C LEU A 15 12.52 -3.74 3.36
N ALA A 16 13.71 -3.24 3.04
CA ALA A 16 13.99 -1.80 3.12
C ALA A 16 13.14 -1.00 2.12
N GLY A 17 12.91 -1.53 0.90
CA GLY A 17 12.01 -0.92 -0.09
C GLY A 17 10.55 -0.90 0.37
N ALA A 18 10.03 -2.01 0.88
CA ALA A 18 8.66 -2.15 1.37
C ALA A 18 8.35 -1.28 2.61
N LEU A 19 9.35 -1.01 3.46
CA LEU A 19 9.18 -0.14 4.63
C LEU A 19 9.15 1.36 4.28
N LEU A 20 9.64 1.75 3.11
CA LEU A 20 9.93 3.15 2.80
C LEU A 20 8.89 3.88 1.95
N GLY A 21 8.04 3.21 1.18
CA GLY A 21 7.34 3.93 0.13
C GLY A 21 5.91 3.57 -0.25
N SER A 22 5.30 2.52 0.26
CA SER A 22 4.00 2.10 -0.28
C SER A 22 2.82 2.88 0.28
N PRO A 23 1.88 3.37 -0.55
CA PRO A 23 0.56 3.78 -0.10
C PRO A 23 -0.19 2.57 0.50
N PRO A 24 -1.13 2.79 1.45
CA PRO A 24 -1.71 1.72 2.27
C PRO A 24 -2.44 0.59 1.52
N ALA A 25 -2.78 0.77 0.26
CA ALA A 25 -3.43 -0.28 -0.54
C ALA A 25 -2.43 -1.22 -1.24
N ALA A 26 -1.26 -0.73 -1.67
CA ALA A 26 -0.23 -1.54 -2.33
C ALA A 26 0.63 -2.35 -1.33
N ALA A 27 0.69 -1.97 -0.05
CA ALA A 27 1.42 -2.69 0.98
C ALA A 27 0.84 -4.08 1.31
N GLN A 28 -0.34 -4.41 0.80
CA GLN A 28 -1.00 -5.69 1.06
C GLN A 28 -0.48 -6.81 0.15
N SER A 29 -0.06 -6.50 -1.08
CA SER A 29 0.43 -7.51 -2.03
C SER A 29 1.93 -7.82 -1.91
N GLU A 30 2.73 -6.90 -1.37
CA GLU A 30 4.20 -7.08 -1.26
C GLU A 30 4.63 -8.05 -0.15
N GLY A 31 3.80 -8.27 0.87
CA GLY A 31 4.09 -9.24 1.94
C GLY A 31 4.10 -10.68 1.48
N ALA A 32 3.35 -11.01 0.43
CA ALA A 32 3.21 -12.37 -0.05
C ALA A 32 4.39 -12.85 -0.93
N ALA A 33 5.07 -11.93 -1.62
CA ALA A 33 6.20 -12.28 -2.49
C ALA A 33 7.55 -12.38 -1.76
N ALA A 34 7.67 -11.85 -0.55
CA ALA A 34 8.95 -11.74 0.17
C ALA A 34 9.35 -12.98 0.99
N ASN A 35 8.51 -13.99 1.14
CA ASN A 35 8.74 -15.14 2.02
C ASN A 35 9.21 -16.40 1.31
N ALA A 36 9.92 -16.27 0.21
CA ALA A 36 10.49 -17.44 -0.44
C ALA A 36 11.77 -17.92 0.25
N TYR A 37 11.64 -18.99 0.96
CA TYR A 37 12.75 -19.79 1.48
C TYR A 37 13.35 -20.58 0.31
N ASP A 38 14.22 -19.91 -0.48
CA ASP A 38 14.88 -20.56 -1.60
C ASP A 38 16.39 -20.70 -1.33
N ARG A 39 16.82 -21.93 -1.09
CA ARG A 39 18.25 -22.26 -0.92
C ARG A 39 19.02 -22.14 -2.23
N THR A 40 18.35 -22.33 -3.37
CA THR A 40 18.99 -22.33 -4.69
C THR A 40 19.09 -20.92 -5.27
N ALA A 41 18.19 -20.00 -4.90
CA ALA A 41 18.17 -18.62 -5.38
C ALA A 41 19.32 -17.74 -4.88
N SER A 42 20.17 -18.23 -3.97
CA SER A 42 21.30 -17.48 -3.42
C SER A 42 22.67 -17.99 -3.88
N GLU A 43 22.72 -18.99 -4.72
CA GLU A 43 24.00 -19.53 -5.22
C GLU A 43 24.58 -18.62 -6.32
N PRO A 44 25.91 -18.34 -6.29
CA PRO A 44 26.58 -17.60 -7.36
C PRO A 44 26.38 -18.27 -8.73
N GLY A 45 26.05 -17.47 -9.75
CA GLY A 45 25.78 -17.95 -11.11
C GLY A 45 24.31 -18.27 -11.38
N THR A 46 23.44 -18.26 -10.34
CA THR A 46 22.01 -18.56 -10.52
C THR A 46 21.20 -17.34 -10.96
N MET A 47 20.17 -17.61 -11.76
CA MET A 47 19.15 -16.63 -12.11
C MET A 47 17.78 -17.17 -11.72
N VAL A 48 16.95 -16.34 -11.09
CA VAL A 48 15.59 -16.69 -10.67
C VAL A 48 14.60 -15.74 -11.32
N ALA A 49 13.59 -16.28 -11.98
CA ALA A 49 12.41 -15.53 -12.40
C ALA A 49 11.21 -15.95 -11.55
N ASP A 50 10.51 -14.97 -11.00
CA ASP A 50 9.27 -15.16 -10.24
C ASP A 50 8.18 -14.31 -10.92
N THR A 51 7.12 -14.95 -11.39
CA THR A 51 6.00 -14.28 -12.06
C THR A 51 4.71 -14.65 -11.36
N ALA A 52 3.91 -13.64 -11.01
CA ALA A 52 2.64 -13.83 -10.34
C ALA A 52 1.54 -12.95 -10.92
N VAL A 53 0.32 -13.45 -10.84
CA VAL A 53 -0.90 -12.71 -11.15
C VAL A 53 -1.74 -12.61 -9.89
N LEU A 54 -2.12 -11.39 -9.53
CA LEU A 54 -3.03 -11.06 -8.44
C LEU A 54 -4.40 -10.69 -9.03
N ILE A 55 -5.45 -11.24 -8.47
CA ILE A 55 -6.83 -10.79 -8.65
C ILE A 55 -7.32 -10.29 -7.29
N TYR A 56 -7.68 -9.03 -7.24
CA TYR A 56 -8.23 -8.36 -6.06
C TYR A 56 -9.67 -7.95 -6.31
N GLN A 57 -10.55 -8.23 -5.36
CA GLN A 57 -11.96 -7.85 -5.42
C GLN A 57 -12.42 -7.32 -4.06
N GLU A 58 -12.96 -6.09 -4.03
CA GLU A 58 -13.70 -5.59 -2.88
C GLU A 58 -15.15 -6.10 -2.87
N ASP A 59 -15.70 -6.29 -1.67
CA ASP A 59 -17.13 -6.55 -1.51
C ASP A 59 -17.94 -5.35 -2.05
N ASP A 60 -19.21 -5.59 -2.40
CA ASP A 60 -20.15 -4.59 -2.93
C ASP A 60 -19.71 -4.01 -4.30
N ASP A 61 -18.89 -4.75 -5.07
CA ASP A 61 -18.39 -4.38 -6.41
C ASP A 61 -17.77 -2.96 -6.46
N ARG A 62 -17.03 -2.58 -5.41
CA ARG A 62 -16.43 -1.25 -5.33
C ARG A 62 -15.17 -1.13 -6.16
N VAL A 63 -14.21 -2.00 -5.90
CA VAL A 63 -12.92 -2.03 -6.60
C VAL A 63 -12.60 -3.45 -7.02
N ARG A 64 -12.19 -3.60 -8.26
CA ARG A 64 -11.56 -4.81 -8.80
C ARG A 64 -10.23 -4.43 -9.43
N ALA A 65 -9.18 -5.18 -9.11
CA ALA A 65 -7.88 -5.01 -9.75
C ALA A 65 -7.31 -6.36 -10.21
N VAL A 66 -6.58 -6.31 -11.31
CA VAL A 66 -5.76 -7.43 -11.79
C VAL A 66 -4.35 -6.89 -11.96
N GLU A 67 -3.39 -7.51 -11.29
CA GLU A 67 -1.97 -7.16 -11.37
C GLU A 67 -1.17 -8.37 -11.87
N ALA A 68 -0.27 -8.15 -12.81
CA ALA A 68 0.76 -9.10 -13.21
C ALA A 68 2.12 -8.52 -12.83
N ALA A 69 2.92 -9.29 -12.10
CA ALA A 69 4.26 -8.89 -11.70
C ALA A 69 5.28 -9.98 -12.06
N SER A 70 6.42 -9.56 -12.62
CA SER A 70 7.55 -10.45 -12.91
C SER A 70 8.81 -9.86 -12.30
N THR A 71 9.52 -10.66 -11.55
CA THR A 71 10.82 -10.30 -10.95
C THR A 71 11.89 -11.24 -11.47
N ILE A 72 13.01 -10.69 -11.92
CA ILE A 72 14.22 -11.46 -12.28
C ILE A 72 15.32 -11.07 -11.31
N THR A 73 15.97 -12.05 -10.71
CA THR A 73 17.13 -11.86 -9.86
C THR A 73 18.29 -12.70 -10.39
N TRP A 74 19.41 -12.05 -10.62
CA TRP A 74 20.65 -12.70 -11.04
C TRP A 74 21.72 -12.58 -9.96
N ASN A 75 22.18 -13.71 -9.46
CA ASN A 75 23.29 -13.80 -8.53
C ASN A 75 24.58 -14.01 -9.34
N ALA A 76 25.30 -12.94 -9.63
CA ALA A 76 26.52 -13.00 -10.43
C ALA A 76 27.62 -13.81 -9.73
N PRO A 77 28.50 -14.49 -10.48
CA PRO A 77 29.60 -15.29 -9.91
C PRO A 77 30.50 -14.52 -8.93
N GLY A 78 30.67 -13.20 -9.12
CA GLY A 78 31.42 -12.31 -8.22
C GLY A 78 30.66 -11.89 -6.94
N GLY A 79 29.47 -12.45 -6.69
CA GLY A 79 28.66 -12.16 -5.50
C GLY A 79 27.80 -10.89 -5.60
N ALA A 80 27.84 -10.19 -6.73
CA ALA A 80 26.89 -9.12 -7.01
C ALA A 80 25.49 -9.71 -7.27
N VAL A 81 24.44 -8.99 -6.86
CA VAL A 81 23.05 -9.38 -7.12
C VAL A 81 22.40 -8.29 -7.92
N VAL A 82 21.85 -8.64 -9.09
CA VAL A 82 21.07 -7.71 -9.93
C VAL A 82 19.62 -8.15 -9.91
N SER A 83 18.71 -7.22 -9.67
CA SER A 83 17.27 -7.48 -9.68
C SER A 83 16.53 -6.51 -10.58
N GLY A 84 15.53 -7.02 -11.30
CA GLY A 84 14.60 -6.23 -12.08
C GLY A 84 13.18 -6.70 -11.81
N ARG A 85 12.23 -5.76 -11.65
CA ARG A 85 10.81 -6.07 -11.51
C ARG A 85 10.00 -5.22 -12.50
N LEU A 86 9.08 -5.88 -13.17
CA LEU A 86 8.04 -5.27 -13.99
C LEU A 86 6.70 -5.56 -13.34
N THR A 87 5.86 -4.54 -13.21
CA THR A 87 4.48 -4.70 -12.73
C THR A 87 3.54 -3.98 -13.70
N TYR A 88 2.47 -4.64 -14.06
CA TYR A 88 1.35 -4.07 -14.79
C TYR A 88 0.07 -4.36 -14.03
N ASP A 89 -0.73 -3.34 -13.75
CA ASP A 89 -2.05 -3.52 -13.16
C ASP A 89 -3.12 -2.70 -13.86
N ALA A 90 -4.34 -3.22 -13.80
CA ALA A 90 -5.55 -2.59 -14.27
C ALA A 90 -6.60 -2.61 -13.15
N LEU A 91 -7.19 -1.46 -12.89
CA LEU A 91 -8.14 -1.23 -11.82
C LEU A 91 -9.46 -0.71 -12.39
N THR A 92 -10.57 -1.24 -11.87
CA THR A 92 -11.92 -0.74 -12.15
C THR A 92 -12.65 -0.48 -10.85
N GLY A 93 -13.51 0.56 -10.83
CA GLY A 93 -14.17 1.06 -9.64
C GLY A 93 -13.25 1.94 -8.79
N ALA A 94 -13.81 2.60 -7.80
CA ALA A 94 -13.09 3.52 -6.93
C ALA A 94 -13.40 3.28 -5.45
N THR A 95 -12.51 3.76 -4.61
CA THR A 95 -12.79 3.90 -3.18
C THR A 95 -13.84 4.99 -2.95
N PRO A 96 -14.65 4.90 -1.87
CA PRO A 96 -15.65 5.93 -1.56
C PRO A 96 -15.06 7.32 -1.62
N ASN A 97 -15.80 8.25 -2.24
CA ASN A 97 -15.32 9.62 -2.48
C ASN A 97 -15.25 10.50 -1.23
N GLY A 98 -15.71 10.02 -0.06
CA GLY A 98 -15.79 10.78 1.20
C GLY A 98 -17.16 11.40 1.46
N GLY A 99 -18.07 11.36 0.49
CA GLY A 99 -19.47 11.73 0.70
C GLY A 99 -20.18 10.75 1.62
N ILE A 100 -21.19 11.23 2.38
CA ILE A 100 -22.02 10.40 3.25
C ILE A 100 -23.17 9.77 2.46
N ARG A 101 -23.73 8.67 2.98
CA ARG A 101 -24.99 8.11 2.46
C ARG A 101 -26.14 9.08 2.69
N SER A 102 -26.99 9.25 1.69
CA SER A 102 -28.18 10.12 1.74
C SER A 102 -29.43 9.30 1.46
N ARG A 103 -30.56 9.70 2.07
CA ARG A 103 -31.89 9.19 1.71
C ARG A 103 -32.37 9.67 0.35
N TYR A 104 -31.63 10.61 -0.29
CA TYR A 104 -31.91 11.12 -1.63
C TYR A 104 -30.80 10.66 -2.59
N ALA A 105 -31.10 10.65 -3.89
CA ALA A 105 -30.10 10.45 -4.93
C ALA A 105 -29.11 11.62 -4.92
N GLN A 106 -27.82 11.31 -5.04
CA GLN A 106 -26.74 12.30 -5.02
C GLN A 106 -26.01 12.28 -6.37
N SER A 107 -25.77 13.46 -6.95
CA SER A 107 -24.96 13.60 -8.16
C SER A 107 -23.62 14.25 -7.84
N PHE A 108 -22.56 13.69 -8.36
CA PHE A 108 -21.19 14.15 -8.16
C PHE A 108 -20.62 14.65 -9.50
N TYR A 109 -19.82 15.71 -9.45
CA TYR A 109 -19.26 16.39 -10.61
C TYR A 109 -17.76 16.59 -10.43
N PRO A 110 -16.96 16.45 -11.50
CA PRO A 110 -15.56 16.85 -11.48
C PRO A 110 -15.41 18.37 -11.36
N PRO A 111 -14.22 18.89 -11.02
CA PRO A 111 -13.93 20.32 -11.09
C PRO A 111 -14.11 20.85 -12.54
N SER A 112 -14.57 22.08 -12.67
CA SER A 112 -14.75 22.73 -13.96
C SER A 112 -13.44 23.30 -14.50
N LYS A 113 -13.12 23.06 -15.77
CA LYS A 113 -11.98 23.65 -16.45
C LYS A 113 -12.24 25.08 -16.97
N THR A 114 -13.49 25.52 -16.99
CA THR A 114 -13.92 26.84 -17.50
C THR A 114 -14.50 27.69 -16.37
N ALA A 115 -14.24 29.01 -16.45
CA ALA A 115 -14.62 29.98 -15.43
C ALA A 115 -16.13 30.24 -15.33
N ILE A 116 -16.93 29.83 -16.29
CA ILE A 116 -18.38 30.14 -16.34
C ILE A 116 -19.12 28.99 -17.00
N GLY A 117 -20.12 28.46 -16.29
CA GLY A 117 -21.23 27.70 -16.85
C GLY A 117 -20.90 26.33 -17.44
N GLY A 118 -21.34 25.35 -16.74
CA GLY A 118 -21.75 24.03 -17.17
C GLY A 118 -21.47 23.58 -18.60
N GLY A 119 -20.25 23.44 -18.97
CA GLY A 119 -19.88 22.67 -20.15
C GLY A 119 -19.73 21.20 -19.75
N LEU A 120 -20.79 20.43 -19.91
CA LEU A 120 -20.75 18.97 -19.87
C LEU A 120 -19.81 18.48 -20.95
N GLY A 121 -18.55 18.26 -20.62
CA GLY A 121 -17.63 17.53 -21.47
C GLY A 121 -18.05 16.07 -21.51
N THR A 122 -18.87 15.76 -22.48
CA THR A 122 -19.32 14.40 -22.77
C THR A 122 -18.30 13.67 -23.60
N ASN A 123 -17.60 12.75 -23.00
CA ASN A 123 -17.30 11.46 -23.64
C ASN A 123 -16.95 10.43 -22.56
N PRO A 124 -17.93 9.65 -22.06
CA PRO A 124 -17.71 8.74 -20.93
C PRO A 124 -16.98 7.46 -21.32
N ASP A 125 -16.85 7.11 -22.58
CA ASP A 125 -16.52 5.73 -22.97
C ASP A 125 -15.04 5.42 -23.28
N THR A 126 -14.14 6.39 -23.24
CA THR A 126 -12.74 6.14 -23.67
C THR A 126 -11.66 6.66 -22.72
N GLN A 127 -11.99 7.14 -21.51
CA GLN A 127 -11.01 7.78 -20.64
C GLN A 127 -10.76 6.96 -19.36
N THR A 128 -9.50 6.68 -19.12
CA THR A 128 -9.00 6.21 -17.83
C THR A 128 -9.04 7.35 -16.82
N GLY A 129 -9.29 7.05 -15.54
CA GLY A 129 -9.47 8.03 -14.47
C GLY A 129 -10.95 8.18 -14.05
N ALA A 130 -11.29 9.30 -13.40
CA ALA A 130 -12.65 9.56 -12.95
C ALA A 130 -13.65 9.61 -14.12
N SER A 131 -14.82 8.95 -13.96
CA SER A 131 -15.83 8.82 -15.02
C SER A 131 -16.58 10.12 -15.37
N GLY A 132 -16.20 11.24 -14.79
CA GLY A 132 -16.88 12.51 -14.97
C GLY A 132 -18.06 12.67 -13.98
N ARG A 133 -19.28 12.98 -14.50
CA ARG A 133 -20.48 13.05 -13.65
C ARG A 133 -21.02 11.66 -13.38
N TYR A 134 -21.33 11.36 -12.10
CA TYR A 134 -22.04 10.14 -11.74
C TYR A 134 -23.10 10.40 -10.67
N THR A 135 -24.12 9.54 -10.62
CA THR A 135 -25.24 9.64 -9.68
C THR A 135 -25.29 8.36 -8.83
N VAL A 136 -25.47 8.56 -7.54
CA VAL A 136 -25.56 7.49 -6.54
C VAL A 136 -27.01 7.40 -6.07
N PRO A 137 -27.64 6.22 -6.10
CA PRO A 137 -28.99 6.00 -5.61
C PRO A 137 -29.13 6.28 -4.10
N PRO A 138 -30.36 6.51 -3.60
CA PRO A 138 -30.62 6.68 -2.17
C PRO A 138 -30.07 5.53 -1.32
N GLY A 139 -29.50 5.85 -0.16
CA GLY A 139 -28.97 4.90 0.82
C GLY A 139 -27.62 4.27 0.45
N GLN A 140 -27.12 4.46 -0.76
CA GLN A 140 -25.83 3.91 -1.18
C GLN A 140 -24.66 4.79 -0.77
N LEU A 141 -23.50 4.16 -0.61
CA LEU A 141 -22.23 4.85 -0.37
C LEU A 141 -21.75 5.51 -1.67
N PRO A 142 -21.34 6.79 -1.66
CA PRO A 142 -20.84 7.47 -2.84
C PRO A 142 -19.54 6.86 -3.37
N VAL A 143 -19.63 6.13 -4.48
CA VAL A 143 -18.54 5.47 -5.19
C VAL A 143 -18.67 5.71 -6.67
N ASP A 144 -17.60 6.12 -7.33
CA ASP A 144 -17.52 6.19 -8.79
C ASP A 144 -17.23 4.80 -9.38
N LYS A 145 -18.27 4.07 -9.76
CA LYS A 145 -18.16 2.74 -10.36
C LYS A 145 -17.58 2.76 -11.79
N GLY A 146 -17.57 3.92 -12.42
CA GLY A 146 -17.03 4.10 -13.77
C GLY A 146 -15.54 4.42 -13.80
N PHE A 147 -14.91 4.60 -12.64
CA PHE A 147 -13.48 4.84 -12.57
C PHE A 147 -12.69 3.65 -13.14
N LYS A 148 -11.68 3.96 -13.97
CA LYS A 148 -10.75 2.98 -14.53
C LYS A 148 -9.35 3.57 -14.48
N ASP A 149 -8.38 2.76 -14.14
CA ASP A 149 -6.98 3.14 -14.18
C ASP A 149 -6.12 1.94 -14.57
N HIS A 150 -4.91 2.24 -15.03
CA HIS A 150 -3.87 1.24 -15.29
C HIS A 150 -2.54 1.80 -14.83
N ARG A 151 -1.65 0.92 -14.40
CA ARG A 151 -0.33 1.26 -13.93
C ARG A 151 0.72 0.36 -14.58
N GLU A 152 1.81 0.98 -14.98
CA GLU A 152 3.05 0.31 -15.32
C GLU A 152 4.14 0.74 -14.36
N ALA A 153 4.84 -0.23 -13.76
CA ALA A 153 5.92 0.07 -12.83
C ALA A 153 7.16 -0.77 -13.11
N TYR A 154 8.30 -0.14 -13.00
CA TYR A 154 9.63 -0.68 -13.26
C TYR A 154 10.49 -0.47 -12.03
N ASP A 155 11.22 -1.48 -11.60
CA ASP A 155 12.18 -1.41 -10.51
C ASP A 155 13.47 -2.12 -10.92
N LEU A 156 14.61 -1.47 -10.69
CA LEU A 156 15.93 -2.02 -10.92
C LEU A 156 16.79 -1.83 -9.68
N GLY A 157 17.57 -2.86 -9.36
CA GLY A 157 18.46 -2.84 -8.21
C GLY A 157 19.74 -3.63 -8.44
N VAL A 158 20.81 -3.16 -7.81
CA VAL A 158 22.11 -3.85 -7.79
C VAL A 158 22.63 -3.84 -6.36
N THR A 159 23.06 -5.02 -5.88
CA THR A 159 23.77 -5.18 -4.62
C THR A 159 25.17 -5.65 -4.90
N LEU A 160 26.17 -4.92 -4.43
CA LEU A 160 27.58 -5.18 -4.60
C LEU A 160 28.21 -5.60 -3.26
N PRO A 161 28.85 -6.75 -3.17
CA PRO A 161 29.71 -7.07 -2.05
C PRO A 161 30.96 -6.16 -2.12
N LEU A 162 31.30 -5.54 -1.01
CA LEU A 162 32.51 -4.73 -0.84
C LEU A 162 33.47 -5.44 0.11
N ALA A 163 34.67 -4.90 0.26
CA ALA A 163 35.65 -5.39 1.22
C ALA A 163 35.11 -5.40 2.67
N ASP A 164 35.71 -6.19 3.52
CA ASP A 164 35.45 -6.22 4.98
C ASP A 164 33.99 -6.53 5.37
N GLY A 165 33.25 -7.27 4.55
CA GLY A 165 31.86 -7.64 4.82
C GLY A 165 30.85 -6.52 4.64
N PHE A 166 31.21 -5.42 3.98
CA PHE A 166 30.24 -4.43 3.53
C PHE A 166 29.50 -4.88 2.28
N LYS A 167 28.25 -4.41 2.15
CA LYS A 167 27.41 -4.60 0.98
C LYS A 167 26.73 -3.28 0.65
N LEU A 168 26.90 -2.80 -0.57
CA LEU A 168 26.25 -1.61 -1.09
C LEU A 168 25.10 -2.02 -2.02
N SER A 169 23.91 -1.57 -1.74
CA SER A 169 22.77 -1.74 -2.65
C SER A 169 22.34 -0.37 -3.17
N VAL A 170 22.13 -0.27 -4.48
CA VAL A 170 21.59 0.91 -5.15
C VAL A 170 20.46 0.48 -6.08
N GLY A 171 19.47 1.35 -6.27
CA GLY A 171 18.37 1.04 -7.17
C GLY A 171 17.50 2.24 -7.46
N GLY A 172 16.58 2.06 -8.40
CA GLY A 172 15.61 3.06 -8.78
C GLY A 172 14.34 2.41 -9.28
N ALA A 173 13.24 3.14 -9.16
CA ALA A 173 11.94 2.71 -9.67
C ALA A 173 11.21 3.85 -10.37
N ALA A 174 10.35 3.50 -11.31
CA ALA A 174 9.44 4.40 -11.99
C ALA A 174 8.04 3.76 -12.01
N SER A 175 7.00 4.57 -11.78
CA SER A 175 5.60 4.15 -11.89
C SER A 175 4.83 5.18 -12.69
N PHE A 176 4.03 4.70 -13.63
CA PHE A 176 3.23 5.51 -14.53
C PHE A 176 1.78 5.06 -14.44
N GLU A 177 0.91 5.97 -14.01
CA GLU A 177 -0.53 5.83 -13.99
C GLU A 177 -1.13 6.98 -14.83
N THR A 178 -2.39 6.90 -15.13
CA THR A 178 -3.08 7.97 -15.90
C THR A 178 -2.94 9.32 -15.21
N ASP A 179 -3.13 9.35 -13.91
CA ASP A 179 -3.21 10.56 -13.09
C ASP A 179 -2.01 10.76 -12.16
N PHE A 180 -1.08 9.82 -12.17
CA PHE A 180 0.03 9.81 -11.23
C PHE A 180 1.32 9.27 -11.88
N THR A 181 2.42 9.93 -11.61
CA THR A 181 3.76 9.47 -12.01
C THR A 181 4.69 9.56 -10.81
N SER A 182 5.46 8.51 -10.56
CA SER A 182 6.45 8.47 -9.49
C SER A 182 7.81 8.02 -10.00
N TRP A 183 8.86 8.65 -9.46
CA TRP A 183 10.26 8.24 -9.64
C TRP A 183 10.91 8.13 -8.28
N SER A 184 11.62 7.06 -8.05
CA SER A 184 12.35 6.87 -6.81
C SER A 184 13.78 6.38 -7.04
N THR A 185 14.66 6.75 -6.09
CA THR A 185 16.02 6.24 -5.99
C THR A 185 16.28 5.79 -4.58
N ARG A 186 17.04 4.71 -4.43
CA ARG A 186 17.41 4.16 -3.13
C ARG A 186 18.87 3.75 -3.08
N ALA A 187 19.47 3.88 -1.91
CA ALA A 187 20.79 3.37 -1.60
C ALA A 187 20.79 2.80 -0.19
N SER A 188 21.50 1.71 0.03
CA SER A 188 21.70 1.16 1.37
C SER A 188 23.09 0.56 1.51
N LEU A 189 23.61 0.65 2.73
CA LEU A 189 24.87 0.03 3.14
C LEU A 189 24.59 -0.93 4.28
N ALA A 190 25.07 -2.16 4.15
CA ALA A 190 25.01 -3.17 5.20
C ALA A 190 26.41 -3.63 5.56
N LYS A 191 26.62 -4.00 6.83
CA LYS A 191 27.87 -4.52 7.37
C LYS A 191 27.61 -5.79 8.14
N ASP A 192 28.24 -6.88 7.71
CA ASP A 192 28.24 -8.13 8.45
C ASP A 192 29.35 -8.11 9.50
N LEU A 193 29.00 -8.49 10.74
CA LEU A 193 29.88 -8.53 11.90
C LEU A 193 29.87 -9.94 12.52
N TRP A 194 30.89 -10.27 13.30
CA TRP A 194 30.97 -11.50 14.10
C TRP A 194 30.63 -12.77 13.28
N ASN A 195 31.40 -13.03 12.24
CA ASN A 195 31.17 -14.16 11.33
C ASN A 195 29.77 -14.19 10.69
N LYS A 196 29.22 -13.00 10.39
CA LYS A 196 27.88 -12.79 9.79
C LYS A 196 26.72 -13.13 10.74
N ASN A 197 26.95 -13.27 12.04
CA ASN A 197 25.88 -13.45 13.01
C ASN A 197 25.08 -12.16 13.23
N THR A 198 25.69 -10.99 13.01
CA THR A 198 25.03 -9.69 13.13
C THR A 198 25.20 -8.93 11.83
N THR A 199 24.12 -8.36 11.31
CA THR A 199 24.16 -7.42 10.19
C THR A 199 23.58 -6.08 10.63
N LEU A 200 24.37 -5.00 10.50
CA LEU A 200 23.91 -3.63 10.64
C LEU A 200 23.60 -3.08 9.26
N SER A 201 22.54 -2.32 9.13
CA SER A 201 22.14 -1.70 7.86
C SER A 201 21.66 -0.28 8.03
N VAL A 202 21.95 0.57 7.04
CA VAL A 202 21.37 1.89 6.88
C VAL A 202 20.96 2.06 5.42
N GLY A 203 19.78 2.64 5.19
CA GLY A 203 19.24 2.84 3.84
C GLY A 203 18.56 4.20 3.73
N PHE A 204 18.65 4.77 2.54
CA PHE A 204 18.01 6.02 2.16
C PHE A 204 17.16 5.80 0.92
N ASN A 205 15.98 6.46 0.88
CA ASN A 205 15.10 6.51 -0.28
C ASN A 205 14.64 7.95 -0.53
N PHE A 206 14.64 8.33 -1.80
CA PHE A 206 14.06 9.58 -2.28
C PHE A 206 13.02 9.28 -3.35
N GLU A 207 11.86 9.95 -3.30
CA GLU A 207 10.75 9.77 -4.22
C GLU A 207 10.22 11.14 -4.66
N HIS A 208 9.91 11.24 -5.94
CA HIS A 208 9.33 12.42 -6.57
C HIS A 208 8.06 12.01 -7.30
N ASP A 209 6.92 12.47 -6.80
CA ASP A 209 5.61 12.17 -7.32
C ASP A 209 5.00 13.38 -8.00
N THR A 210 4.35 13.15 -9.12
CA THR A 210 3.54 14.13 -9.83
C THR A 210 2.11 13.64 -9.90
N VAL A 211 1.18 14.38 -9.32
CA VAL A 211 -0.28 14.15 -9.36
C VAL A 211 -0.84 15.03 -10.47
N ARG A 212 -1.48 14.41 -11.48
CA ARG A 212 -2.03 15.10 -12.66
C ARG A 212 -3.40 14.53 -13.02
N PRO A 213 -4.43 14.76 -12.19
CA PRO A 213 -5.75 14.21 -12.46
C PRO A 213 -6.30 14.75 -13.77
N PHE A 214 -6.95 13.88 -14.53
CA PHE A 214 -7.57 14.23 -15.82
C PHE A 214 -8.51 15.43 -15.68
N THR A 215 -9.27 15.49 -14.60
CA THR A 215 -10.22 16.58 -14.30
C THR A 215 -9.51 17.86 -13.82
N GLY A 216 -8.20 17.83 -13.56
CA GLY A 216 -7.42 18.91 -12.95
C GLY A 216 -7.46 18.86 -11.42
N ILE A 217 -6.60 19.66 -10.81
CA ILE A 217 -6.49 19.79 -9.34
C ILE A 217 -7.63 20.70 -8.85
N PRO A 218 -8.54 20.22 -8.00
CA PRO A 218 -9.58 21.07 -7.43
C PRO A 218 -8.97 22.12 -6.49
N ARG A 219 -9.67 23.24 -6.31
CA ARG A 219 -9.35 24.18 -5.25
C ARG A 219 -9.76 23.56 -3.92
N ALA A 220 -8.86 23.53 -2.96
CA ALA A 220 -9.15 23.03 -1.62
C ALA A 220 -10.34 23.76 -0.99
N GLN A 221 -11.24 23.02 -0.38
CA GLN A 221 -12.46 23.50 0.29
C GLN A 221 -13.44 24.30 -0.62
N SER A 222 -13.24 24.28 -1.94
CA SER A 222 -14.23 24.81 -2.86
C SER A 222 -15.40 23.83 -3.07
N PHE A 223 -16.52 24.36 -3.52
CA PHE A 223 -17.68 23.52 -3.85
C PHE A 223 -17.36 22.57 -5.01
N MET A 224 -18.01 21.43 -4.97
CA MET A 224 -17.98 20.48 -6.07
C MET A 224 -18.44 21.15 -7.37
N GLY A 225 -17.67 21.00 -8.44
CA GLY A 225 -17.92 21.64 -9.74
C GLY A 225 -17.28 23.02 -9.91
N ASP A 226 -16.65 23.60 -8.89
CA ASP A 226 -15.89 24.84 -8.99
C ASP A 226 -14.64 24.68 -9.87
N GLN A 227 -14.00 25.82 -10.16
CA GLN A 227 -12.81 25.89 -11.00
C GLN A 227 -11.62 25.12 -10.44
N ILE A 228 -10.81 24.56 -11.34
CA ILE A 228 -9.53 23.95 -10.99
C ILE A 228 -8.54 25.00 -10.47
N ALA A 229 -7.70 24.58 -9.51
CA ALA A 229 -6.55 25.36 -9.01
C ALA A 229 -5.26 25.15 -9.83
N GLY A 230 -5.29 24.26 -10.82
CA GLY A 230 -4.17 23.92 -11.68
C GLY A 230 -4.31 22.55 -12.31
N ARG A 231 -3.30 22.14 -13.08
CA ARG A 231 -3.31 20.86 -13.81
C ARG A 231 -2.52 19.77 -13.11
N SER A 232 -1.52 20.13 -12.33
CA SER A 232 -0.66 19.17 -11.65
C SER A 232 -0.12 19.73 -10.33
N ARG A 233 0.29 18.82 -9.45
CA ARG A 233 0.97 19.10 -8.18
C ARG A 233 2.06 18.07 -7.95
N VAL A 234 3.05 18.45 -7.14
CA VAL A 234 4.21 17.61 -6.81
C VAL A 234 4.21 17.26 -5.33
N LYS A 235 4.65 16.05 -5.03
CA LYS A 235 4.99 15.58 -3.70
C LYS A 235 6.41 14.99 -3.74
N ARG A 236 7.20 15.22 -2.70
CA ARG A 236 8.55 14.65 -2.54
C ARG A 236 8.63 13.94 -1.21
N VAL A 237 9.25 12.77 -1.23
CA VAL A 237 9.44 11.94 -0.04
C VAL A 237 10.92 11.66 0.13
N ALA A 238 11.42 11.83 1.35
CA ALA A 238 12.75 11.38 1.75
C ALA A 238 12.60 10.49 2.98
N SER A 239 13.28 9.35 3.00
CA SER A 239 13.18 8.39 4.08
C SER A 239 14.52 7.76 4.40
N LEU A 240 14.74 7.50 5.69
CA LEU A 240 15.93 6.83 6.24
C LEU A 240 15.45 5.58 7.00
N VAL A 241 16.21 4.51 6.88
CA VAL A 241 16.03 3.26 7.67
C VAL A 241 17.36 2.89 8.28
N ALA A 242 17.34 2.50 9.56
CA ALA A 242 18.46 1.85 10.22
C ALA A 242 17.98 0.52 10.79
N GLY A 243 18.78 -0.53 10.67
CA GLY A 243 18.39 -1.88 11.06
C GLY A 243 19.54 -2.70 11.64
N ILE A 244 19.16 -3.63 12.50
CA ILE A 244 20.01 -4.68 13.00
C ILE A 244 19.30 -6.01 12.83
N THR A 245 20.01 -7.00 12.30
CA THR A 245 19.58 -8.38 12.22
C THR A 245 20.60 -9.22 12.99
N GLN A 246 20.11 -10.09 13.88
CA GLN A 246 20.92 -10.94 14.74
C GLN A 246 20.49 -12.39 14.57
N ILE A 247 21.43 -13.28 14.25
CA ILE A 247 21.27 -14.72 14.36
C ILE A 247 21.58 -15.08 15.80
N LEU A 248 20.58 -15.55 16.55
CA LEU A 248 20.72 -15.95 17.95
C LEU A 248 21.16 -17.42 18.06
N SER A 249 20.67 -18.25 17.14
CA SER A 249 21.04 -19.66 17.00
C SER A 249 20.86 -20.10 15.53
N PRO A 250 21.30 -21.31 15.13
CA PRO A 250 21.07 -21.83 13.78
C PRO A 250 19.59 -21.84 13.34
N ASP A 251 18.68 -21.85 14.30
CA ASP A 251 17.24 -21.95 14.08
C ASP A 251 16.49 -20.68 14.47
N TRP A 252 17.18 -19.63 14.94
CA TRP A 252 16.52 -18.43 15.44
C TRP A 252 17.20 -17.14 15.00
N LEU A 253 16.43 -16.27 14.34
CA LEU A 253 16.84 -14.97 13.88
C LEU A 253 15.88 -13.91 14.40
N VAL A 254 16.42 -12.75 14.77
CA VAL A 254 15.66 -11.56 15.14
C VAL A 254 16.12 -10.35 14.34
N GLN A 255 15.19 -9.42 14.09
CA GLN A 255 15.44 -8.19 13.37
C GLN A 255 14.75 -7.02 14.09
N LEU A 256 15.44 -5.87 14.13
CA LEU A 256 14.88 -4.61 14.58
C LEU A 256 15.23 -3.52 13.59
N ASN A 257 14.23 -2.78 13.12
CA ASN A 257 14.41 -1.65 12.22
C ASN A 257 13.71 -0.39 12.77
N TYR A 258 14.36 0.74 12.61
CA TYR A 258 13.76 2.05 12.78
C TYR A 258 13.73 2.77 11.44
N SER A 259 12.60 3.37 11.11
CA SER A 259 12.45 4.19 9.92
C SER A 259 11.91 5.58 10.25
N TYR A 260 12.45 6.59 9.58
CA TYR A 260 11.98 7.96 9.61
C TYR A 260 11.79 8.48 8.19
N GLY A 261 10.65 9.10 7.91
CA GLY A 261 10.35 9.68 6.61
C GLY A 261 9.71 11.04 6.72
N ILE A 262 10.00 11.90 5.76
CA ILE A 262 9.35 13.20 5.58
C ILE A 262 8.82 13.28 4.16
N SER A 263 7.55 13.65 4.00
CA SER A 263 6.97 14.00 2.72
C SER A 263 6.49 15.43 2.72
N ARG A 264 6.72 16.14 1.61
CA ARG A 264 6.35 17.55 1.41
C ARG A 264 5.71 17.73 0.04
N GLY A 265 4.67 18.54 -0.02
CA GLY A 265 3.95 18.88 -1.23
C GLY A 265 2.49 18.52 -1.16
N TYR A 266 1.92 18.04 -2.26
CA TYR A 266 0.50 17.78 -2.39
C TYR A 266 0.13 16.40 -1.84
N HIS A 267 -0.65 16.38 -0.76
CA HIS A 267 -1.14 15.15 -0.12
C HIS A 267 -2.65 14.98 -0.23
N THR A 268 -3.35 16.02 -0.68
CA THR A 268 -4.79 15.99 -0.91
C THR A 268 -5.10 15.03 -2.06
N ASP A 269 -6.13 14.21 -1.89
CA ASP A 269 -6.62 13.34 -2.95
C ASP A 269 -7.61 14.15 -3.80
N PRO A 270 -7.35 14.35 -5.11
CA PRO A 270 -8.17 15.22 -5.96
C PRO A 270 -9.60 14.68 -6.20
N TYR A 271 -9.83 13.41 -5.87
CA TYR A 271 -11.14 12.76 -6.01
C TYR A 271 -11.90 12.63 -4.70
N LYS A 272 -11.31 13.10 -3.58
CA LYS A 272 -11.98 13.04 -2.27
C LYS A 272 -12.74 14.32 -1.98
N LEU A 273 -13.96 14.08 -1.55
CA LEU A 273 -14.95 15.08 -1.19
C LEU A 273 -15.25 15.01 0.31
N PHE A 274 -15.88 16.05 0.79
CA PHE A 274 -16.32 16.19 2.16
C PHE A 274 -17.74 16.75 2.19
N THR A 275 -18.63 16.15 2.97
CA THR A 275 -20.02 16.57 3.08
C THR A 275 -20.24 17.46 4.29
N LEU A 276 -20.80 18.66 4.06
CA LEU A 276 -21.42 19.47 5.08
C LEU A 276 -22.90 19.10 5.17
N VAL A 277 -23.40 18.97 6.39
CA VAL A 277 -24.76 18.50 6.67
C VAL A 277 -25.57 19.55 7.39
N ASP A 278 -26.88 19.51 7.21
CA ASP A 278 -27.84 20.27 8.01
C ASP A 278 -27.75 19.83 9.47
N GLY A 279 -27.67 20.79 10.38
CA GLY A 279 -27.45 20.55 11.81
C GLY A 279 -28.60 19.88 12.54
N ASP A 280 -29.82 19.93 12.01
CA ASP A 280 -31.03 19.37 12.61
C ASP A 280 -31.40 18.03 11.98
N THR A 281 -31.45 17.99 10.65
CA THR A 281 -31.93 16.82 9.92
C THR A 281 -30.80 15.81 9.64
N GLY A 282 -29.54 16.26 9.58
CA GLY A 282 -28.40 15.43 9.20
C GLY A 282 -28.33 15.11 7.71
N ASP A 283 -29.18 15.74 6.88
CA ASP A 283 -29.10 15.55 5.43
C ASP A 283 -27.89 16.27 4.82
N PRO A 284 -27.31 15.76 3.72
CA PRO A 284 -26.29 16.44 2.96
C PRO A 284 -26.77 17.81 2.49
N PHE A 285 -26.02 18.87 2.77
CA PHE A 285 -26.33 20.23 2.39
C PHE A 285 -25.38 20.74 1.30
N TYR A 286 -24.05 20.63 1.54
CA TYR A 286 -23.00 20.96 0.58
C TYR A 286 -21.98 19.86 0.50
N THR A 287 -21.29 19.79 -0.64
CA THR A 287 -20.15 18.93 -0.86
C THR A 287 -18.98 19.78 -1.36
N ILE A 288 -17.85 19.69 -0.66
CA ILE A 288 -16.62 20.43 -0.93
C ILE A 288 -15.46 19.46 -1.16
N TYR A 289 -14.37 19.93 -1.78
CA TYR A 289 -13.13 19.17 -1.88
C TYR A 289 -12.38 19.18 -0.56
N GLU A 290 -11.73 18.04 -0.24
CA GLU A 290 -10.91 17.94 0.97
C GLU A 290 -9.65 18.80 0.92
N GLU A 291 -9.03 19.03 2.06
CA GLU A 291 -7.68 19.58 2.18
C GLU A 291 -6.88 18.84 3.26
N ARG A 292 -5.66 18.41 2.91
CA ARG A 292 -4.72 17.75 3.83
C ARG A 292 -3.47 18.60 4.05
N PRO A 293 -2.79 18.49 5.23
CA PRO A 293 -1.54 19.19 5.45
C PRO A 293 -0.47 18.82 4.42
N GLY A 294 0.24 19.81 3.89
CA GLY A 294 1.28 19.63 2.87
C GLY A 294 2.60 19.04 3.39
N VAL A 295 2.68 18.69 4.67
CA VAL A 295 3.83 18.02 5.28
C VAL A 295 3.38 16.85 6.14
N ARG A 296 4.05 15.71 5.98
CA ARG A 296 3.85 14.52 6.82
C ARG A 296 5.20 13.96 7.24
N ARG A 297 5.44 13.86 8.55
CA ARG A 297 6.60 13.20 9.13
C ARG A 297 6.13 11.87 9.69
N ARG A 298 6.88 10.80 9.44
CA ARG A 298 6.50 9.42 9.80
C ARG A 298 7.66 8.78 10.54
N SER A 299 7.36 8.05 11.61
CA SER A 299 8.32 7.22 12.34
C SER A 299 7.74 5.81 12.48
N SER A 300 8.58 4.79 12.38
CA SER A 300 8.12 3.41 12.58
C SER A 300 9.25 2.59 13.19
N ILE A 301 8.87 1.74 14.14
CA ILE A 301 9.73 0.70 14.72
C ILE A 301 9.14 -0.64 14.27
N TYR A 302 9.97 -1.49 13.72
CA TYR A 302 9.61 -2.83 13.25
C TYR A 302 10.51 -3.85 13.91
N GLY A 303 9.91 -4.81 14.60
CA GLY A 303 10.56 -5.99 15.13
C GLY A 303 10.04 -7.24 14.46
N ALA A 304 10.93 -8.16 14.11
CA ALA A 304 10.56 -9.44 13.52
C ALA A 304 11.42 -10.56 14.11
N THR A 305 10.85 -11.75 14.11
CA THR A 305 11.56 -12.98 14.46
C THR A 305 11.21 -14.10 13.49
N LYS A 306 12.20 -14.88 13.13
CA LYS A 306 12.02 -16.10 12.36
C LYS A 306 12.63 -17.24 13.15
N PHE A 307 11.82 -18.26 13.40
CA PHE A 307 12.21 -19.40 14.25
C PHE A 307 11.85 -20.71 13.54
N ALA A 308 12.84 -21.62 13.45
CA ALA A 308 12.62 -22.96 12.89
C ALA A 308 12.36 -23.96 14.03
N LEU A 309 11.22 -24.67 13.94
CA LEU A 309 10.84 -25.73 14.87
C LEU A 309 10.73 -27.06 14.10
N GLY A 310 11.76 -27.89 14.19
CA GLY A 310 11.85 -29.09 13.38
C GLY A 310 11.89 -28.77 11.89
N SER A 311 10.86 -29.14 11.15
CA SER A 311 10.73 -28.84 9.71
C SER A 311 9.91 -27.58 9.42
N SER A 312 9.17 -27.05 10.38
CA SER A 312 8.37 -25.84 10.21
C SER A 312 9.18 -24.57 10.49
N VAL A 313 8.70 -23.44 9.95
CA VAL A 313 9.32 -22.13 10.19
C VAL A 313 8.23 -21.12 10.53
N THR A 314 8.32 -20.58 11.74
CA THR A 314 7.46 -19.50 12.22
C THR A 314 8.06 -18.15 11.85
N ASP A 315 7.24 -17.27 11.32
CA ASP A 315 7.54 -15.86 11.06
C ASP A 315 6.59 -14.99 11.85
N ALA A 316 7.09 -14.14 12.74
CA ALA A 316 6.27 -13.24 13.52
C ALA A 316 6.86 -11.83 13.52
N SER A 317 6.00 -10.82 13.43
CA SER A 317 6.46 -9.44 13.44
C SER A 317 5.48 -8.49 14.12
N VAL A 318 6.03 -7.38 14.61
CA VAL A 318 5.28 -6.26 15.16
C VAL A 318 5.81 -4.96 14.56
N ARG A 319 4.92 -4.07 14.19
CA ARG A 319 5.26 -2.73 13.73
C ARG A 319 4.47 -1.69 14.49
N TRP A 320 5.15 -0.79 15.16
CA TRP A 320 4.59 0.45 15.67
C TRP A 320 4.86 1.58 14.69
N TYR A 321 3.86 2.44 14.47
CA TYR A 321 3.91 3.57 13.56
C TYR A 321 3.30 4.81 14.20
N HIS A 322 3.91 5.97 13.96
CA HIS A 322 3.36 7.27 14.34
C HIS A 322 3.68 8.31 13.28
N ASP A 323 2.76 9.27 13.08
CA ASP A 323 2.98 10.39 12.17
C ASP A 323 2.51 11.75 12.68
N SER A 324 2.98 12.81 11.99
CA SER A 324 2.63 14.19 12.31
C SER A 324 1.18 14.55 12.02
N TRP A 325 0.39 13.70 11.38
CA TRP A 325 -1.04 13.86 11.21
C TRP A 325 -1.84 13.35 12.41
N GLY A 326 -1.18 12.70 13.37
CA GLY A 326 -1.77 12.18 14.61
C GLY A 326 -2.17 10.72 14.52
N ILE A 327 -1.87 10.04 13.41
CA ILE A 327 -2.10 8.61 13.30
C ILE A 327 -1.02 7.87 14.09
N THR A 328 -1.47 7.01 14.98
CA THR A 328 -0.63 5.98 15.62
C THR A 328 -1.22 4.62 15.26
N ALA A 329 -0.38 3.71 14.80
CA ALA A 329 -0.83 2.40 14.37
C ALA A 329 0.05 1.27 14.92
N LEU A 330 -0.55 0.11 15.10
CA LEU A 330 0.10 -1.13 15.48
C LEU A 330 -0.31 -2.24 14.50
N THR A 331 0.69 -2.94 13.99
CA THR A 331 0.50 -4.12 13.13
C THR A 331 1.15 -5.31 13.79
N TRP A 332 0.45 -6.44 13.83
CA TRP A 332 0.97 -7.75 14.16
C TRP A 332 0.80 -8.65 12.96
N SER A 333 1.82 -9.43 12.63
CA SER A 333 1.74 -10.44 11.57
C SER A 333 2.36 -11.74 12.08
N PHE A 334 1.77 -12.84 11.66
CA PHE A 334 2.21 -14.19 11.98
C PHE A 334 1.98 -15.06 10.74
N SER A 335 2.95 -15.89 10.40
CA SER A 335 2.78 -16.99 9.44
C SER A 335 3.61 -18.20 9.86
N GLU A 336 3.15 -19.38 9.43
CA GLU A 336 3.81 -20.65 9.72
C GLU A 336 4.01 -21.41 8.42
N HIS A 337 5.27 -21.60 8.03
CA HIS A 337 5.63 -22.43 6.88
C HIS A 337 5.66 -23.90 7.28
N LEU A 338 4.74 -24.69 6.74
CA LEU A 338 4.51 -26.10 7.05
C LEU A 338 4.86 -26.95 5.82
N PRO A 339 5.99 -27.65 5.77
CA PRO A 339 6.28 -28.60 4.70
C PRO A 339 5.26 -29.74 4.68
N VAL A 340 4.78 -30.09 3.50
CA VAL A 340 3.86 -31.20 3.25
C VAL A 340 4.57 -32.22 2.34
N GLY A 341 5.03 -33.30 2.92
CA GLY A 341 5.88 -34.26 2.21
C GLY A 341 7.23 -33.66 1.82
N ARG A 342 7.71 -33.95 0.60
CA ARG A 342 9.05 -33.52 0.14
C ARG A 342 9.03 -32.35 -0.83
N ALA A 343 7.90 -32.07 -1.45
CA ALA A 343 7.82 -31.12 -2.56
C ALA A 343 6.76 -30.05 -2.40
N ALA A 344 5.92 -30.10 -1.37
CA ALA A 344 4.85 -29.14 -1.17
C ALA A 344 4.93 -28.48 0.21
N TYR A 345 4.23 -27.36 0.37
CA TYR A 345 4.08 -26.66 1.65
C TYR A 345 2.73 -25.95 1.74
N LEU A 346 2.33 -25.69 2.97
CA LEU A 346 1.24 -24.79 3.33
C LEU A 346 1.80 -23.68 4.23
N GLU A 347 1.25 -22.47 4.10
CA GLU A 347 1.64 -21.32 4.91
C GLU A 347 0.40 -20.53 5.30
N PRO A 348 -0.29 -20.92 6.41
CA PRO A 348 -1.32 -20.09 7.01
C PRO A 348 -0.73 -18.80 7.56
N GLY A 349 -1.46 -17.71 7.42
CA GLY A 349 -1.05 -16.40 7.90
C GLY A 349 -2.19 -15.63 8.55
N LEU A 350 -1.83 -14.78 9.52
CA LEU A 350 -2.75 -13.89 10.22
C LEU A 350 -2.10 -12.54 10.40
N ARG A 351 -2.81 -11.46 10.05
CA ARG A 351 -2.38 -10.09 10.32
C ARG A 351 -3.48 -9.32 11.03
N TYR A 352 -3.11 -8.61 12.06
CA TYR A 352 -3.97 -7.66 12.76
C TYR A 352 -3.38 -6.26 12.64
N TYR A 353 -4.23 -5.30 12.32
CA TYR A 353 -3.90 -3.88 12.22
C TYR A 353 -4.87 -3.03 13.01
N HIS A 354 -4.38 -2.00 13.69
CA HIS A 354 -5.18 -1.00 14.37
C HIS A 354 -4.54 0.38 14.18
N GLN A 355 -5.36 1.40 13.94
CA GLN A 355 -4.90 2.80 13.92
C GLN A 355 -5.87 3.74 14.61
N THR A 356 -5.34 4.88 15.09
CA THR A 356 -6.11 6.07 15.48
C THR A 356 -6.48 6.89 14.24
N ALA A 357 -7.40 7.85 14.39
CA ALA A 357 -7.73 8.77 13.30
C ALA A 357 -6.67 9.88 13.16
N ALA A 358 -6.56 10.42 11.94
CA ALA A 358 -5.87 11.68 11.73
C ALA A 358 -6.61 12.84 12.43
N ARG A 359 -5.88 13.86 12.90
CA ARG A 359 -6.47 15.00 13.63
C ARG A 359 -7.49 15.81 12.83
N PHE A 360 -7.38 15.77 11.51
CA PHE A 360 -8.26 16.47 10.57
C PHE A 360 -9.27 15.53 9.90
N PHE A 361 -9.38 14.29 10.36
CA PHE A 361 -10.41 13.38 9.91
C PHE A 361 -11.74 13.70 10.60
N ALA A 362 -12.79 13.88 9.80
CA ALA A 362 -14.16 13.87 10.26
C ALA A 362 -15.04 13.20 9.18
N PRO A 363 -16.10 12.45 9.54
CA PRO A 363 -16.98 11.85 8.55
C PRO A 363 -17.90 12.88 7.89
N TYR A 364 -18.22 13.97 8.55
CA TYR A 364 -19.01 15.12 8.11
C TYR A 364 -18.71 16.33 9.00
N LEU A 365 -19.22 17.51 8.62
CA LEU A 365 -19.23 18.73 9.41
C LEU A 365 -20.64 19.35 9.29
N ARG A 366 -21.13 19.98 10.34
CA ARG A 366 -22.38 20.72 10.28
C ARG A 366 -22.17 22.04 9.54
N VAL A 367 -23.15 22.50 8.79
CA VAL A 367 -23.08 23.72 7.98
C VAL A 367 -22.90 24.99 8.83
N ASP A 368 -23.35 24.96 10.08
CA ASP A 368 -23.24 26.05 11.07
C ASP A 368 -21.92 26.04 11.85
N GLU A 369 -21.06 25.02 11.67
CA GLU A 369 -19.73 24.93 12.28
C GLU A 369 -18.67 25.59 11.41
N PRO A 370 -17.64 26.24 12.01
CA PRO A 370 -16.55 26.82 11.25
C PRO A 370 -15.73 25.72 10.55
N THR A 371 -15.49 25.89 9.25
CA THR A 371 -14.69 24.93 8.48
C THR A 371 -13.22 25.00 8.92
N PRO A 372 -12.63 23.90 9.42
CA PRO A 372 -11.23 23.89 9.83
C PRO A 372 -10.31 23.98 8.61
N ARG A 373 -9.08 24.44 8.81
CA ARG A 373 -8.07 24.59 7.75
C ARG A 373 -7.80 23.29 6.98
N TYR A 374 -7.81 22.16 7.66
CA TYR A 374 -7.60 20.82 7.05
C TYR A 374 -8.77 19.94 7.41
N LEU A 375 -9.25 19.20 6.42
CA LEU A 375 -10.45 18.40 6.55
C LEU A 375 -10.45 17.27 5.53
N SER A 376 -10.77 16.05 5.97
CA SER A 376 -10.92 14.87 5.10
C SER A 376 -11.89 13.87 5.71
N ALA A 377 -12.76 13.30 4.85
CA ALA A 377 -13.63 12.17 5.19
C ALA A 377 -13.11 10.83 4.64
N ASP A 378 -11.87 10.79 4.18
CA ASP A 378 -11.26 9.54 3.69
C ASP A 378 -11.17 8.50 4.80
N SER A 379 -11.88 7.39 4.64
CA SER A 379 -11.92 6.30 5.63
C SER A 379 -10.55 5.71 5.98
N ARG A 380 -9.56 5.84 5.09
CA ARG A 380 -8.17 5.45 5.34
C ARG A 380 -7.50 6.28 6.44
N LEU A 381 -8.01 7.48 6.71
CA LEU A 381 -7.54 8.39 7.77
C LEU A 381 -8.34 8.25 9.07
N SER A 382 -9.39 7.45 9.09
CA SER A 382 -10.24 7.22 10.25
C SER A 382 -9.58 6.28 11.27
N ARG A 383 -10.18 6.17 12.43
CA ARG A 383 -9.88 5.12 13.40
C ARG A 383 -10.53 3.80 12.96
N PHE A 384 -9.73 2.76 12.82
CA PHE A 384 -10.24 1.41 12.50
C PHE A 384 -9.30 0.30 12.96
N ARG A 385 -9.80 -0.93 12.90
CA ARG A 385 -9.06 -2.18 13.02
C ARG A 385 -9.24 -2.99 11.74
N ALA A 386 -8.25 -3.80 11.41
CA ALA A 386 -8.35 -4.70 10.27
C ALA A 386 -7.73 -6.06 10.58
N TRP A 387 -8.30 -7.09 9.98
CA TRP A 387 -7.81 -8.45 10.01
C TRP A 387 -7.55 -8.93 8.59
N THR A 388 -6.43 -9.60 8.39
CA THR A 388 -6.15 -10.37 7.18
C THR A 388 -5.91 -11.81 7.60
N VAL A 389 -6.62 -12.74 6.99
CA VAL A 389 -6.36 -14.17 7.09
C VAL A 389 -5.90 -14.64 5.73
N SER A 390 -4.82 -15.38 5.68
CA SER A 390 -4.25 -15.88 4.42
C SER A 390 -3.90 -17.35 4.49
N LEU A 391 -3.91 -18.00 3.33
CA LEU A 391 -3.38 -19.33 3.14
C LEU A 391 -2.61 -19.37 1.83
N LYS A 392 -1.31 -19.63 1.92
CA LYS A 392 -0.45 -19.90 0.79
C LYS A 392 -0.20 -21.40 0.70
N ALA A 393 -0.20 -21.94 -0.52
CA ALA A 393 0.23 -23.29 -0.82
C ALA A 393 1.20 -23.25 -1.99
N GLY A 394 2.22 -24.08 -1.95
CA GLY A 394 3.17 -24.19 -3.05
C GLY A 394 3.67 -25.61 -3.24
N ALA A 395 4.16 -25.88 -4.44
CA ALA A 395 4.73 -27.19 -4.79
C ALA A 395 5.90 -27.04 -5.76
N GLN A 396 6.98 -27.74 -5.46
CA GLN A 396 8.13 -27.91 -6.32
C GLN A 396 7.80 -28.99 -7.35
N LEU A 397 7.50 -28.62 -8.59
CA LEU A 397 7.18 -29.55 -9.67
C LEU A 397 8.43 -30.21 -10.25
N THR A 398 9.51 -29.48 -10.32
CA THR A 398 10.85 -29.95 -10.70
C THR A 398 11.91 -29.28 -9.81
N PRO A 399 13.16 -29.72 -9.79
CA PRO A 399 14.21 -29.01 -9.04
C PRO A 399 14.36 -27.51 -9.40
N ARG A 400 13.81 -27.10 -10.53
CA ARG A 400 13.92 -25.71 -11.03
C ARG A 400 12.61 -24.94 -11.08
N LEU A 401 11.46 -25.63 -10.96
CA LEU A 401 10.13 -25.02 -11.14
C LEU A 401 9.28 -25.21 -9.89
N GLU A 402 8.91 -24.12 -9.27
CA GLU A 402 7.90 -24.03 -8.21
C GLU A 402 6.64 -23.35 -8.73
N ILE A 403 5.47 -23.84 -8.33
CA ILE A 403 4.20 -23.16 -8.47
C ILE A 403 3.63 -22.86 -7.09
N TYR A 404 2.94 -21.74 -6.94
CA TYR A 404 2.30 -21.39 -5.68
C TYR A 404 0.98 -20.63 -5.90
N GLY A 405 0.13 -20.68 -4.90
CA GLY A 405 -1.10 -19.91 -4.81
C GLY A 405 -1.28 -19.34 -3.42
N LEU A 406 -1.91 -18.15 -3.33
CA LEU A 406 -2.26 -17.49 -2.08
C LEU A 406 -3.69 -16.99 -2.17
N VAL A 407 -4.46 -17.22 -1.11
CA VAL A 407 -5.78 -16.60 -0.92
C VAL A 407 -5.74 -15.78 0.36
N GLU A 408 -6.22 -14.53 0.28
CA GLU A 408 -6.32 -13.64 1.41
C GLU A 408 -7.73 -13.07 1.56
N ARG A 409 -8.19 -12.98 2.79
CA ARG A 409 -9.41 -12.27 3.15
C ARG A 409 -9.07 -11.13 4.10
N TYR A 410 -9.37 -9.89 3.67
CA TYR A 410 -9.18 -8.66 4.43
C TYR A 410 -10.52 -8.10 4.89
N VAL A 411 -10.61 -7.69 6.16
CA VAL A 411 -11.82 -7.09 6.74
C VAL A 411 -11.44 -5.91 7.62
N GLN A 412 -11.95 -4.73 7.27
CA GLN A 412 -11.83 -3.49 8.03
C GLN A 412 -13.09 -3.24 8.88
N ARG A 413 -12.90 -2.79 10.12
CA ARG A 413 -13.97 -2.42 11.05
C ARG A 413 -13.65 -1.09 11.73
N GLY A 414 -14.56 -0.13 11.65
CA GLY A 414 -14.48 1.17 12.30
C GLY A 414 -15.78 1.55 13.00
N LEU A 415 -15.90 2.81 13.41
CA LEU A 415 -17.11 3.36 14.03
C LEU A 415 -18.17 3.54 12.94
N ARG A 416 -19.21 2.70 12.96
CA ARG A 416 -20.30 2.71 11.98
C ARG A 416 -21.37 3.74 12.29
N PHE A 417 -21.77 3.84 13.56
CA PHE A 417 -22.88 4.69 13.99
C PHE A 417 -22.41 5.63 15.09
N ASP A 418 -22.74 6.90 14.93
CA ASP A 418 -22.54 7.92 15.96
C ASP A 418 -23.92 8.40 16.46
N ARG A 419 -24.27 8.00 17.69
CA ARG A 419 -25.55 8.36 18.29
C ARG A 419 -25.70 9.85 18.58
N SER A 420 -24.59 10.59 18.62
CA SER A 420 -24.56 12.05 18.79
C SER A 420 -24.71 12.82 17.48
N ALA A 421 -24.70 12.11 16.35
CA ALA A 421 -24.86 12.71 15.03
C ALA A 421 -26.27 13.30 14.84
N PRO A 422 -26.40 14.40 14.07
CA PRO A 422 -27.68 15.04 13.86
C PRO A 422 -28.66 14.17 13.04
N GLY A 423 -29.92 14.23 13.40
CA GLY A 423 -31.04 13.67 12.66
C GLY A 423 -30.85 12.25 12.15
N VAL A 424 -30.89 12.08 10.84
CA VAL A 424 -30.79 10.78 10.16
C VAL A 424 -29.41 10.14 10.29
N LEU A 425 -28.35 10.92 10.53
CA LEU A 425 -26.98 10.41 10.61
C LEU A 425 -26.74 9.54 11.83
N ALA A 426 -27.48 9.77 12.94
CA ALA A 426 -27.40 8.91 14.13
C ALA A 426 -27.70 7.43 13.83
N ARG A 427 -28.42 7.15 12.73
CA ARG A 427 -28.80 5.81 12.25
C ARG A 427 -28.12 5.42 10.93
N THR A 428 -27.28 6.28 10.36
CA THR A 428 -26.58 6.04 9.10
C THR A 428 -25.21 5.41 9.37
N ASP A 429 -24.84 4.40 8.58
CA ASP A 429 -23.49 3.83 8.63
C ASP A 429 -22.49 4.83 8.02
N LEU A 430 -21.69 5.45 8.89
CA LEU A 430 -20.68 6.47 8.54
C LEU A 430 -19.32 5.87 8.18
N PHE A 431 -19.14 4.57 8.38
CA PHE A 431 -17.86 3.92 8.11
C PHE A 431 -17.82 3.30 6.72
N ALA A 432 -16.98 3.86 5.87
CA ALA A 432 -16.74 3.38 4.51
C ALA A 432 -15.58 2.37 4.44
N GLY A 433 -15.52 1.44 5.38
CA GLY A 433 -14.45 0.44 5.47
C GLY A 433 -14.41 -0.53 4.30
N THR A 434 -13.26 -1.18 4.12
CA THR A 434 -13.01 -2.13 3.04
C THR A 434 -13.13 -3.57 3.54
N ARG A 435 -13.73 -4.42 2.71
CA ARG A 435 -13.65 -5.88 2.79
C ARG A 435 -13.24 -6.37 1.41
N SER A 436 -12.25 -7.24 1.35
CA SER A 436 -11.75 -7.71 0.06
C SER A 436 -11.25 -9.14 0.12
N THR A 437 -11.25 -9.80 -1.03
CA THR A 437 -10.59 -11.08 -1.25
C THR A 437 -9.52 -10.88 -2.31
N SER A 438 -8.34 -11.43 -2.07
CA SER A 438 -7.24 -11.48 -3.03
C SER A 438 -6.90 -12.92 -3.34
N VAL A 439 -6.63 -13.22 -4.60
CA VAL A 439 -6.10 -14.50 -5.05
C VAL A 439 -4.84 -14.22 -5.86
N ILE A 440 -3.74 -14.87 -5.49
CA ILE A 440 -2.47 -14.82 -6.22
C ILE A 440 -2.17 -16.20 -6.74
N SER A 441 -1.73 -16.29 -7.99
CA SER A 441 -1.13 -17.48 -8.59
C SER A 441 0.22 -17.11 -9.14
N GLY A 442 1.25 -17.88 -8.84
CA GLY A 442 2.60 -17.59 -9.29
C GLY A 442 3.40 -18.83 -9.63
N LEU A 443 4.45 -18.59 -10.38
CA LEU A 443 5.47 -19.57 -10.71
C LEU A 443 6.84 -18.96 -10.53
N ARG A 444 7.78 -19.80 -10.07
CA ARG A 444 9.19 -19.46 -9.92
C ARG A 444 10.03 -20.46 -10.68
N TYR A 445 10.98 -19.95 -11.45
CA TYR A 445 11.92 -20.76 -12.20
C TYR A 445 13.35 -20.34 -11.89
N THR A 446 14.22 -21.32 -11.62
CA THR A 446 15.64 -21.13 -11.29
C THR A 446 16.53 -21.74 -12.38
N TRP A 447 17.44 -20.92 -12.94
CA TRP A 447 18.52 -21.34 -13.84
C TRP A 447 19.83 -21.41 -13.06
N HIS A 448 20.63 -22.45 -13.36
CA HIS A 448 21.98 -22.62 -12.85
C HIS A 448 22.99 -22.50 -13.99
#